data_dda73809b94c833a4de5cea5206db77b
#
_entry.id   dda73809b94c833a4de5cea5206db77b
#
_cell.length_a   1.000
_cell.length_b   1.000
_cell.length_c   1.000
_cell.angle_alpha   90.00
_cell.angle_beta   90.00
_cell.angle_gamma   90.00
#
_symmetry.space_group_name_H-M   'P 1'
#
loop_
_entity.id
_entity.type
_entity.pdbx_description
1 polymer ?
#
loop_
_entity_poly.entity_id
_entity_poly.type
_entity_poly.pdbx_seq_one_letter_code
_entity_poly.pdbx_strand_id
1 'polypeptide(L)'
;MTRPPVTIIGAGCAGLSLAAALPQHTTRPVIVHGQPSLAEKQPHIWGFWEMDWLSDAAMLSRTSWPVWEFSAPGHPVIRHMTDTNPYHALVSSDWLSACRKKAQTTTFDNNNVAEQLLAPDKATDTVFDSRPPYLDEPFMKQHFLGWEVYSKTPIFEAGIARLMDFNTDQSRGIHFIYLLPFDAHTALVESTMFSLTTEPDSWYEDAIKAYLFTQFSLTDFIVERTEKGCIPMAVPARTHSSYPAIGSNSGAVRPSSGYAFTFIQKQVAALARQFSGTPNVSDI
;
A
#
# COMPACT_ATOMS: atom_id res chain seq x y z
N MET A 1 -10.26 -33.82 18.25
CA MET A 1 -9.29 -33.64 17.15
C MET A 1 -9.09 -32.14 16.96
N THR A 2 -7.88 -31.65 17.10
CA THR A 2 -7.54 -30.24 16.81
C THR A 2 -7.70 -30.00 15.32
N ARG A 3 -8.40 -28.92 14.93
CA ARG A 3 -8.52 -28.54 13.52
C ARG A 3 -7.14 -28.17 12.97
N PRO A 4 -6.82 -28.50 11.71
CA PRO A 4 -5.53 -28.16 11.11
C PRO A 4 -5.31 -26.64 11.08
N PRO A 5 -4.06 -26.15 11.07
CA PRO A 5 -3.75 -24.74 11.10
C PRO A 5 -4.25 -24.01 9.84
N VAL A 6 -4.36 -22.69 9.92
CA VAL A 6 -4.43 -21.80 8.76
C VAL A 6 -3.01 -21.35 8.46
N THR A 7 -2.54 -21.65 7.27
CA THR A 7 -1.18 -21.33 6.84
C THR A 7 -1.20 -20.16 5.85
N ILE A 8 -0.33 -19.17 6.04
CA ILE A 8 -0.20 -18.01 5.18
C ILE A 8 1.24 -17.94 4.69
N ILE A 9 1.42 -17.93 3.38
CA ILE A 9 2.72 -17.78 2.72
C ILE A 9 2.92 -16.30 2.36
N GLY A 10 3.93 -15.67 2.93
CA GLY A 10 4.22 -14.25 2.77
C GLY A 10 3.82 -13.40 3.98
N ALA A 11 4.77 -12.63 4.51
CA ALA A 11 4.61 -11.73 5.66
C ALA A 11 4.54 -10.25 5.24
N GLY A 12 3.90 -9.98 4.10
CA GLY A 12 3.60 -8.64 3.61
C GLY A 12 2.24 -8.12 4.09
N CYS A 13 1.76 -7.02 3.48
CA CYS A 13 0.50 -6.37 3.85
C CYS A 13 -0.67 -7.36 3.94
N ALA A 14 -0.95 -8.14 2.89
CA ALA A 14 -2.08 -9.05 2.86
C ALA A 14 -1.94 -10.19 3.89
N GLY A 15 -0.75 -10.80 3.96
CA GLY A 15 -0.52 -11.93 4.87
C GLY A 15 -0.63 -11.54 6.33
N LEU A 16 -0.01 -10.43 6.74
CA LEU A 16 -0.05 -9.95 8.12
C LEU A 16 -1.44 -9.41 8.50
N SER A 17 -2.14 -8.72 7.57
CA SER A 17 -3.51 -8.27 7.82
C SER A 17 -4.46 -9.45 8.03
N LEU A 18 -4.33 -10.51 7.23
CA LEU A 18 -5.13 -11.72 7.43
C LEU A 18 -4.80 -12.41 8.75
N ALA A 19 -3.52 -12.57 9.08
CA ALA A 19 -3.09 -13.14 10.36
C ALA A 19 -3.62 -12.36 11.57
N ALA A 20 -3.72 -11.02 11.46
CA ALA A 20 -4.27 -10.15 12.49
C ALA A 20 -5.79 -10.26 12.63
N ALA A 21 -6.50 -10.51 11.52
CA ALA A 21 -7.96 -10.62 11.52
C ALA A 21 -8.46 -11.99 12.00
N LEU A 22 -7.78 -13.08 11.65
CA LEU A 22 -8.23 -14.46 11.92
C LEU A 22 -8.52 -14.77 13.40
N PRO A 23 -7.76 -14.32 14.42
CA PRO A 23 -8.05 -14.64 15.82
C PRO A 23 -9.44 -14.22 16.31
N GLN A 24 -10.06 -13.25 15.67
CA GLN A 24 -11.44 -12.82 15.98
C GLN A 24 -12.50 -13.75 15.38
N HIS A 25 -12.12 -14.61 14.44
CA HIS A 25 -13.03 -15.43 13.64
C HIS A 25 -12.80 -16.95 13.79
N THR A 26 -11.66 -17.36 14.34
CA THR A 26 -11.34 -18.80 14.49
C THR A 26 -10.40 -19.04 15.68
N THR A 27 -10.53 -20.22 16.27
CA THR A 27 -9.60 -20.76 17.28
C THR A 27 -8.52 -21.66 16.67
N ARG A 28 -8.50 -21.81 15.34
CA ARG A 28 -7.45 -22.59 14.65
C ARG A 28 -6.09 -21.90 14.82
N PRO A 29 -5.01 -22.66 15.00
CA PRO A 29 -3.67 -22.09 14.94
C PRO A 29 -3.42 -21.38 13.61
N VAL A 30 -2.75 -20.25 13.64
CA VAL A 30 -2.33 -19.50 12.44
C VAL A 30 -0.81 -19.55 12.33
N ILE A 31 -0.30 -19.88 11.16
CA ILE A 31 1.14 -19.92 10.87
C ILE A 31 1.42 -19.03 9.68
N VAL A 32 2.34 -18.08 9.83
CA VAL A 32 2.82 -17.22 8.75
C VAL A 32 4.25 -17.58 8.40
N HIS A 33 4.47 -17.98 7.16
CA HIS A 33 5.79 -18.25 6.61
C HIS A 33 6.27 -17.07 5.77
N GLY A 34 7.40 -16.48 6.12
CA GLY A 34 8.02 -15.41 5.33
C GLY A 34 8.87 -14.47 6.16
N GLN A 35 9.88 -13.90 5.52
CA GLN A 35 10.71 -12.85 6.09
C GLN A 35 9.91 -11.54 6.23
N PRO A 36 10.26 -10.65 7.17
CA PRO A 36 9.74 -9.30 7.21
C PRO A 36 9.84 -8.61 5.85
N SER A 37 8.75 -8.01 5.40
CA SER A 37 8.67 -7.39 4.08
C SER A 37 9.58 -6.16 3.96
N LEU A 38 9.85 -5.73 2.72
CA LEU A 38 10.58 -4.49 2.46
C LEU A 38 9.86 -3.27 3.08
N ALA A 39 8.53 -3.23 2.99
CA ALA A 39 7.71 -2.15 3.56
C ALA A 39 7.78 -2.07 5.10
N GLU A 40 8.25 -3.12 5.78
CA GLU A 40 8.51 -3.12 7.23
C GLU A 40 9.91 -2.58 7.53
N LYS A 41 10.89 -2.84 6.66
CA LYS A 41 12.29 -2.41 6.81
C LYS A 41 12.55 -1.01 6.26
N GLN A 42 11.87 -0.65 5.19
CA GLN A 42 11.91 0.65 4.52
C GLN A 42 10.49 1.18 4.43
N PRO A 43 10.02 1.94 5.43
CA PRO A 43 8.64 2.38 5.50
C PRO A 43 8.26 3.27 4.30
N HIS A 44 7.06 3.04 3.77
CA HIS A 44 6.42 3.84 2.75
C HIS A 44 5.17 4.50 3.34
N ILE A 45 4.74 5.59 2.74
CA ILE A 45 3.42 6.15 3.00
C ILE A 45 2.41 5.42 2.13
N TRP A 46 1.41 4.79 2.77
CA TRP A 46 0.25 4.24 2.09
C TRP A 46 -0.91 5.21 2.20
N GLY A 47 -1.34 5.72 1.05
CA GLY A 47 -2.48 6.61 0.96
C GLY A 47 -3.79 5.85 0.74
N PHE A 48 -4.87 6.26 1.43
CA PHE A 48 -6.19 5.67 1.24
C PHE A 48 -7.29 6.64 1.67
N TRP A 49 -8.49 6.49 1.09
CA TRP A 49 -9.68 7.15 1.61
C TRP A 49 -10.31 6.32 2.72
N GLU A 50 -10.80 6.99 3.76
CA GLU A 50 -11.49 6.33 4.87
C GLU A 50 -12.72 5.58 4.36
N MET A 51 -12.88 4.36 4.86
CA MET A 51 -14.01 3.47 4.61
C MET A 51 -14.34 2.75 5.92
N ASP A 52 -15.59 2.30 6.10
CA ASP A 52 -16.05 1.64 7.33
C ASP A 52 -15.13 0.49 7.78
N TRP A 53 -14.59 -0.27 6.83
CA TRP A 53 -13.69 -1.40 7.11
C TRP A 53 -12.22 -1.02 7.31
N LEU A 54 -11.89 0.28 7.29
CA LEU A 54 -10.53 0.82 7.44
C LEU A 54 -10.35 1.65 8.71
N SER A 55 -11.32 1.63 9.63
CA SER A 55 -11.27 2.42 10.87
C SER A 55 -9.99 2.19 11.70
N ASP A 56 -9.53 0.95 11.80
CA ASP A 56 -8.26 0.63 12.47
C ASP A 56 -7.05 1.27 11.78
N ALA A 57 -7.05 1.33 10.46
CA ALA A 57 -5.99 1.97 9.68
C ALA A 57 -6.07 3.50 9.78
N ALA A 58 -7.28 4.05 9.79
CA ALA A 58 -7.51 5.48 9.98
C ALA A 58 -7.00 5.97 11.35
N MET A 59 -7.24 5.18 12.41
CA MET A 59 -6.71 5.48 13.77
C MET A 59 -5.19 5.43 13.87
N LEU A 60 -4.52 4.69 12.98
CA LEU A 60 -3.06 4.58 12.94
C LEU A 60 -2.42 5.55 11.95
N SER A 61 -3.21 6.29 11.19
CA SER A 61 -2.67 7.21 10.20
C SER A 61 -1.87 8.33 10.85
N ARG A 62 -0.76 8.69 10.21
CA ARG A 62 0.09 9.81 10.62
C ARG A 62 -0.66 11.14 10.50
N THR A 63 -1.45 11.27 9.43
CA THR A 63 -2.29 12.44 9.19
C THR A 63 -3.45 12.11 8.25
N SER A 64 -4.44 13.01 8.18
CA SER A 64 -5.56 12.92 7.25
C SER A 64 -5.93 14.29 6.70
N TRP A 65 -6.49 14.30 5.49
CA TRP A 65 -6.91 15.52 4.81
C TRP A 65 -8.38 15.40 4.40
N PRO A 66 -9.24 16.31 4.90
CA PRO A 66 -10.62 16.40 4.44
C PRO A 66 -10.72 17.04 3.04
N VAL A 67 -9.65 17.69 2.59
CA VAL A 67 -9.57 18.35 1.27
C VAL A 67 -8.44 17.73 0.46
N TRP A 68 -8.74 17.44 -0.81
CA TRP A 68 -7.70 17.05 -1.77
C TRP A 68 -7.90 17.70 -3.14
N GLU A 69 -6.78 17.83 -3.87
CA GLU A 69 -6.72 18.52 -5.14
C GLU A 69 -6.11 17.67 -6.24
N PHE A 70 -6.58 17.99 -7.46
CA PHE A 70 -5.98 17.56 -8.72
C PHE A 70 -5.71 18.79 -9.57
N SER A 71 -4.55 18.86 -10.23
CA SER A 71 -4.21 19.96 -11.12
C SER A 71 -3.56 19.48 -12.41
N ALA A 72 -3.83 20.20 -13.51
CA ALA A 72 -3.26 19.91 -14.82
C ALA A 72 -3.03 21.21 -15.59
N PRO A 73 -2.05 21.25 -16.52
CA PRO A 73 -1.74 22.46 -17.31
C PRO A 73 -2.96 22.97 -18.06
N GLY A 74 -3.23 24.28 -17.95
CA GLY A 74 -4.32 24.92 -18.67
C GLY A 74 -5.73 24.64 -18.14
N HIS A 75 -5.86 23.93 -17.01
CA HIS A 75 -7.14 23.65 -16.38
C HIS A 75 -7.21 24.23 -14.96
N PRO A 76 -8.42 24.59 -14.49
CA PRO A 76 -8.63 24.96 -13.10
C PRO A 76 -8.30 23.80 -12.17
N VAL A 77 -7.77 24.10 -10.98
CA VAL A 77 -7.59 23.11 -9.92
C VAL A 77 -8.94 22.53 -9.53
N ILE A 78 -9.04 21.21 -9.55
CA ILE A 78 -10.22 20.49 -9.07
C ILE A 78 -10.00 20.19 -7.58
N ARG A 79 -10.86 20.75 -6.74
CA ARG A 79 -10.84 20.55 -5.28
C ARG A 79 -12.03 19.75 -4.83
N HIS A 80 -11.79 18.72 -4.05
CA HIS A 80 -12.82 17.94 -3.35
C HIS A 80 -12.71 18.16 -1.85
N MET A 81 -13.83 18.18 -1.18
CA MET A 81 -13.92 18.26 0.29
C MET A 81 -14.94 17.25 0.78
N THR A 82 -14.65 16.62 1.92
CA THR A 82 -15.55 15.65 2.55
C THR A 82 -15.36 15.67 4.07
N ASP A 83 -16.46 15.48 4.78
CA ASP A 83 -16.45 15.33 6.24
C ASP A 83 -16.48 13.85 6.67
N THR A 84 -16.70 12.93 5.71
CA THR A 84 -16.96 11.51 6.02
C THR A 84 -15.87 10.55 5.54
N ASN A 85 -15.15 10.89 4.47
CA ASN A 85 -14.17 10.00 3.85
C ASN A 85 -12.85 10.74 3.57
N PRO A 86 -12.16 11.28 4.58
CA PRO A 86 -10.90 11.97 4.39
C PRO A 86 -9.84 11.04 3.76
N TYR A 87 -8.86 11.65 3.10
CA TYR A 87 -7.69 10.93 2.61
C TYR A 87 -6.66 10.81 3.73
N HIS A 88 -6.11 9.63 3.93
CA HIS A 88 -5.18 9.31 5.01
C HIS A 88 -3.79 8.97 4.49
N ALA A 89 -2.77 9.30 5.28
CA ALA A 89 -1.41 8.79 5.14
C ALA A 89 -1.07 7.86 6.29
N LEU A 90 -0.80 6.60 5.98
CA LEU A 90 -0.42 5.56 6.92
C LEU A 90 1.01 5.12 6.68
N VAL A 91 1.83 5.09 7.73
CA VAL A 91 3.17 4.53 7.63
C VAL A 91 3.08 3.01 7.58
N SER A 92 3.63 2.40 6.55
CA SER A 92 3.52 0.95 6.31
C SER A 92 4.03 0.10 7.47
N SER A 93 5.16 0.49 8.09
CA SER A 93 5.71 -0.21 9.26
C SER A 93 4.79 -0.18 10.47
N ASP A 94 4.03 0.91 10.67
CA ASP A 94 3.11 1.04 11.80
C ASP A 94 1.93 0.08 11.66
N TRP A 95 1.37 0.00 10.44
CA TRP A 95 0.33 -0.99 10.14
C TRP A 95 0.82 -2.42 10.34
N LEU A 96 1.98 -2.76 9.75
CA LEU A 96 2.52 -4.12 9.83
C LEU A 96 2.86 -4.51 11.28
N SER A 97 3.40 -3.56 12.06
CA SER A 97 3.64 -3.74 13.50
C SER A 97 2.35 -3.95 14.29
N ALA A 98 1.31 -3.17 13.99
CA ALA A 98 -0.01 -3.34 14.61
C ALA A 98 -0.63 -4.70 14.27
N CYS A 99 -0.52 -5.15 13.01
CA CYS A 99 -0.96 -6.48 12.61
C CYS A 99 -0.23 -7.58 13.38
N ARG A 100 1.10 -7.50 13.53
CA ARG A 100 1.88 -8.47 14.33
C ARG A 100 1.43 -8.50 15.79
N LYS A 101 1.18 -7.33 16.39
CA LYS A 101 0.67 -7.24 17.77
C LYS A 101 -0.72 -7.87 17.91
N LYS A 102 -1.61 -7.68 16.95
CA LYS A 102 -2.94 -8.31 16.95
C LYS A 102 -2.88 -9.82 16.72
N ALA A 103 -1.91 -10.30 15.97
CA ALA A 103 -1.69 -11.71 15.66
C ALA A 103 -0.92 -12.48 16.76
N GLN A 104 -1.18 -12.22 18.05
CA GLN A 104 -0.40 -12.74 19.20
C GLN A 104 -0.36 -14.26 19.30
N THR A 105 -1.38 -14.97 18.78
CA THR A 105 -1.45 -16.44 18.78
C THR A 105 -0.89 -17.05 17.51
N THR A 106 -0.33 -16.25 16.61
CA THR A 106 0.23 -16.67 15.34
C THR A 106 1.69 -17.09 15.49
N THR A 107 2.05 -18.22 14.93
CA THR A 107 3.45 -18.62 14.79
C THR A 107 4.04 -17.97 13.55
N PHE A 108 5.13 -17.24 13.71
CA PHE A 108 5.89 -16.67 12.60
C PHE A 108 7.12 -17.54 12.32
N ASP A 109 7.16 -18.15 11.14
CA ASP A 109 8.30 -18.93 10.67
C ASP A 109 9.03 -18.16 9.57
N ASN A 110 10.22 -17.69 9.91
CA ASN A 110 11.06 -16.93 9.00
C ASN A 110 11.84 -17.82 8.01
N ASN A 111 11.71 -19.13 8.11
CA ASN A 111 12.33 -20.05 7.15
C ASN A 111 11.60 -19.97 5.81
N ASN A 112 12.33 -20.09 4.74
CA ASN A 112 11.78 -20.09 3.38
C ASN A 112 11.17 -21.47 3.06
N VAL A 113 10.05 -21.81 3.74
CA VAL A 113 9.39 -23.12 3.67
C VAL A 113 8.50 -23.24 2.42
N ALA A 114 8.42 -22.18 1.61
CA ALA A 114 7.53 -22.12 0.45
C ALA A 114 7.68 -23.31 -0.51
N GLU A 115 8.89 -23.82 -0.71
CA GLU A 115 9.13 -24.99 -1.58
C GLU A 115 8.65 -26.30 -0.96
N GLN A 116 8.71 -26.44 0.37
CA GLN A 116 8.26 -27.64 1.09
C GLN A 116 6.73 -27.71 1.25
N LEU A 117 6.06 -26.55 1.31
CA LEU A 117 4.60 -26.46 1.35
C LEU A 117 3.94 -26.71 0.00
N LEU A 118 4.69 -26.64 -1.09
CA LEU A 118 4.21 -26.91 -2.45
C LEU A 118 4.03 -28.41 -2.75
N ALA A 119 4.35 -29.30 -1.81
CA ALA A 119 4.08 -30.72 -1.97
C ALA A 119 2.57 -31.01 -1.84
N PRO A 120 1.93 -31.67 -2.82
CA PRO A 120 0.48 -31.81 -2.90
C PRO A 120 -0.17 -32.73 -1.86
N ASP A 121 0.58 -33.32 -0.95
CA ASP A 121 0.10 -34.37 -0.05
C ASP A 121 -0.60 -33.89 1.24
N LYS A 122 -0.72 -32.58 1.47
CA LYS A 122 -1.45 -32.05 2.65
C LYS A 122 -2.78 -31.39 2.28
N ALA A 123 -3.68 -32.18 1.71
CA ALA A 123 -5.02 -31.76 1.28
C ALA A 123 -5.97 -31.28 2.41
N THR A 124 -5.51 -31.24 3.67
CA THR A 124 -6.31 -30.87 4.84
C THR A 124 -6.03 -29.47 5.38
N ASP A 125 -4.96 -28.83 4.96
CA ASP A 125 -4.54 -27.52 5.49
C ASP A 125 -5.17 -26.40 4.66
N THR A 126 -5.72 -25.38 5.33
CA THR A 126 -6.15 -24.15 4.68
C THR A 126 -4.92 -23.27 4.47
N VAL A 127 -4.49 -23.12 3.23
CA VAL A 127 -3.28 -22.36 2.87
C VAL A 127 -3.65 -21.16 2.00
N PHE A 128 -3.10 -19.99 2.28
CA PHE A 128 -3.20 -18.78 1.47
C PHE A 128 -1.82 -18.32 1.00
N ASP A 129 -1.73 -17.89 -0.25
CA ASP A 129 -0.48 -17.38 -0.84
C ASP A 129 -0.56 -15.87 -1.07
N SER A 130 0.23 -15.10 -0.29
CA SER A 130 0.31 -13.64 -0.38
C SER A 130 1.65 -13.14 -0.95
N ARG A 131 2.43 -14.00 -1.59
CA ARG A 131 3.68 -13.60 -2.25
C ARG A 131 3.39 -12.64 -3.40
N PRO A 132 4.37 -11.82 -3.83
CA PRO A 132 4.20 -10.95 -4.99
C PRO A 132 3.77 -11.74 -6.24
N PRO A 133 2.92 -11.19 -7.12
CA PRO A 133 2.46 -11.90 -8.31
C PRO A 133 3.58 -12.11 -9.33
N TYR A 134 3.46 -13.17 -10.14
CA TYR A 134 4.18 -13.26 -11.40
C TYR A 134 3.47 -12.44 -12.47
N LEU A 135 4.23 -11.62 -13.16
CA LEU A 135 3.76 -10.78 -14.25
C LEU A 135 4.61 -11.02 -15.48
N ASP A 136 3.95 -11.21 -16.62
CA ASP A 136 4.63 -11.35 -17.90
C ASP A 136 4.92 -9.94 -18.47
N GLU A 137 6.19 -9.61 -18.69
CA GLU A 137 6.62 -8.35 -19.32
C GLU A 137 6.26 -8.33 -20.83
N PRO A 138 5.95 -7.15 -21.41
CA PRO A 138 5.93 -5.82 -20.80
C PRO A 138 4.58 -5.50 -20.15
N PHE A 139 4.61 -4.75 -19.05
CA PHE A 139 3.39 -4.19 -18.43
C PHE A 139 3.62 -2.76 -17.95
N MET A 140 2.52 -2.02 -17.80
CA MET A 140 2.52 -0.68 -17.21
C MET A 140 2.92 -0.74 -15.74
N LYS A 141 3.76 0.18 -15.31
CA LYS A 141 4.26 0.32 -13.95
C LYS A 141 3.89 1.69 -13.40
N GLN A 142 3.44 1.75 -12.17
CA GLN A 142 3.54 2.96 -11.37
C GLN A 142 4.87 2.89 -10.62
N HIS A 143 5.76 3.81 -10.90
CA HIS A 143 7.05 3.87 -10.23
C HIS A 143 7.31 5.29 -9.74
N PHE A 144 7.95 5.39 -8.59
CA PHE A 144 8.06 6.66 -7.89
C PHE A 144 9.32 6.75 -7.04
N LEU A 145 9.69 7.99 -6.75
CA LEU A 145 10.58 8.37 -5.67
C LEU A 145 9.95 9.57 -4.94
N GLY A 146 9.90 9.49 -3.63
CA GLY A 146 9.36 10.51 -2.74
C GLY A 146 10.38 10.96 -1.70
N TRP A 147 10.39 12.25 -1.41
CA TRP A 147 11.14 12.84 -0.33
C TRP A 147 10.21 13.39 0.73
N GLU A 148 10.44 13.03 1.97
CA GLU A 148 9.90 13.76 3.10
C GLU A 148 10.80 14.97 3.31
N VAL A 149 10.25 16.16 3.02
CA VAL A 149 10.98 17.42 2.98
C VAL A 149 10.61 18.24 4.20
N TYR A 150 11.64 18.78 4.89
CA TYR A 150 11.47 19.77 5.94
C TYR A 150 11.95 21.15 5.46
N SER A 151 11.12 22.18 5.64
CA SER A 151 11.42 23.60 5.41
C SER A 151 11.44 24.37 6.72
N LYS A 152 12.46 25.22 6.91
CA LYS A 152 12.52 26.13 8.07
C LYS A 152 11.38 27.15 8.08
N THR A 153 10.87 27.50 6.89
CA THR A 153 9.75 28.41 6.72
C THR A 153 8.45 27.63 6.57
N PRO A 154 7.35 28.03 7.22
CA PRO A 154 6.05 27.39 7.05
C PRO A 154 5.48 27.71 5.66
N ILE A 155 5.54 26.77 4.74
CA ILE A 155 5.17 26.97 3.33
C ILE A 155 4.08 25.99 2.86
N PHE A 156 3.88 24.88 3.57
CA PHE A 156 2.90 23.87 3.16
C PHE A 156 1.53 24.13 3.79
N GLU A 157 0.49 23.93 3.01
CA GLU A 157 -0.90 24.03 3.47
C GLU A 157 -1.34 22.69 4.06
N ALA A 158 -1.19 22.50 5.37
CA ALA A 158 -1.37 21.22 6.07
C ALA A 158 -2.77 20.59 5.92
N GLY A 159 -3.80 21.38 5.58
CA GLY A 159 -5.18 20.90 5.45
C GLY A 159 -5.53 20.31 4.07
N ILE A 160 -4.61 20.34 3.09
CA ILE A 160 -4.88 19.97 1.70
C ILE A 160 -3.85 18.97 1.19
N ALA A 161 -4.31 17.80 0.75
CA ALA A 161 -3.48 16.85 0.00
C ALA A 161 -3.57 17.14 -1.50
N ARG A 162 -2.46 17.35 -2.17
CA ARG A 162 -2.42 17.40 -3.63
C ARG A 162 -2.08 16.01 -4.14
N LEU A 163 -3.11 15.31 -4.66
CA LEU A 163 -2.98 13.89 -4.98
C LEU A 163 -2.37 13.64 -6.35
N MET A 164 -2.63 14.51 -7.33
CA MET A 164 -2.03 14.41 -8.66
C MET A 164 -1.87 15.80 -9.25
N ASP A 165 -0.67 16.30 -9.25
CA ASP A 165 -0.31 17.53 -9.93
C ASP A 165 0.42 17.20 -11.23
N PHE A 166 -0.31 17.31 -12.36
CA PHE A 166 0.20 17.02 -13.69
C PHE A 166 0.96 18.19 -14.32
N ASN A 167 1.23 19.28 -13.58
CA ASN A 167 2.06 20.39 -14.05
C ASN A 167 3.55 20.00 -14.06
N THR A 168 3.87 18.90 -14.72
CA THR A 168 5.17 18.27 -14.86
C THR A 168 5.45 17.93 -16.34
N ASP A 169 6.69 17.54 -16.65
CA ASP A 169 7.05 17.06 -17.99
C ASP A 169 6.34 15.73 -18.28
N GLN A 170 5.53 15.68 -19.34
CA GLN A 170 4.76 14.53 -19.80
C GLN A 170 5.42 13.78 -20.95
N SER A 171 6.65 14.11 -21.33
CA SER A 171 7.29 13.60 -22.55
C SER A 171 7.62 12.10 -22.50
N ARG A 172 7.72 11.52 -21.30
CA ARG A 172 8.12 10.11 -21.06
C ARG A 172 6.97 9.20 -20.62
N GLY A 173 5.82 9.74 -20.29
CA GLY A 173 4.66 8.99 -19.78
C GLY A 173 3.74 9.90 -18.99
N ILE A 174 2.83 9.31 -18.23
CA ILE A 174 1.96 10.07 -17.33
C ILE A 174 2.74 10.36 -16.06
N HIS A 175 3.17 11.61 -15.90
CA HIS A 175 3.98 12.07 -14.76
C HIS A 175 3.22 13.07 -13.90
N PHE A 176 3.24 12.88 -12.60
CA PHE A 176 2.61 13.80 -11.65
C PHE A 176 3.34 13.81 -10.30
N ILE A 177 3.10 14.87 -9.52
CA ILE A 177 3.60 15.00 -8.16
C ILE A 177 2.46 14.77 -7.17
N TYR A 178 2.70 13.93 -6.15
CA TYR A 178 1.97 13.99 -4.89
C TYR A 178 2.63 15.02 -3.98
N LEU A 179 1.80 15.86 -3.35
CA LEU A 179 2.21 16.71 -2.24
C LEU A 179 1.30 16.42 -1.05
N LEU A 180 1.85 15.80 -0.03
CA LEU A 180 1.13 15.38 1.17
C LEU A 180 1.71 16.10 2.40
N PRO A 181 1.20 17.30 2.75
CA PRO A 181 1.72 18.07 3.89
C PRO A 181 1.32 17.42 5.21
N PHE A 182 2.29 17.07 6.04
CA PHE A 182 2.03 16.58 7.40
C PHE A 182 1.80 17.74 8.37
N ASP A 183 2.47 18.85 8.13
CA ASP A 183 2.29 20.14 8.82
C ASP A 183 2.74 21.28 7.89
N ALA A 184 2.84 22.50 8.42
CA ALA A 184 3.27 23.67 7.64
C ALA A 184 4.75 23.64 7.21
N HIS A 185 5.57 22.79 7.83
CA HIS A 185 7.01 22.67 7.60
C HIS A 185 7.42 21.39 6.89
N THR A 186 6.63 20.32 7.05
CA THR A 186 6.99 18.97 6.60
C THR A 186 5.95 18.42 5.63
N ALA A 187 6.41 17.91 4.49
CA ALA A 187 5.57 17.27 3.50
C ALA A 187 6.29 16.10 2.82
N LEU A 188 5.53 15.06 2.42
CA LEU A 188 5.98 14.14 1.39
C LEU A 188 5.75 14.79 0.02
N VAL A 189 6.81 14.86 -0.77
CA VAL A 189 6.80 15.29 -2.17
C VAL A 189 7.27 14.11 -2.99
N GLU A 190 6.37 13.50 -3.76
CA GLU A 190 6.64 12.28 -4.50
C GLU A 190 6.45 12.51 -6.00
N SER A 191 7.51 12.24 -6.77
CA SER A 191 7.46 12.20 -8.22
C SER A 191 7.05 10.80 -8.65
N THR A 192 5.88 10.69 -9.29
CA THR A 192 5.26 9.43 -9.71
C THR A 192 5.06 9.40 -11.22
N MET A 193 5.43 8.27 -11.83
CA MET A 193 5.33 8.05 -13.26
C MET A 193 4.55 6.76 -13.57
N PHE A 194 3.69 6.82 -14.57
CA PHE A 194 3.11 5.64 -15.22
C PHE A 194 3.76 5.45 -16.59
N SER A 195 4.60 4.42 -16.69
CA SER A 195 5.25 4.04 -17.94
C SER A 195 5.66 2.57 -17.98
N LEU A 196 6.16 2.08 -19.09
CA LEU A 196 6.63 0.69 -19.23
C LEU A 196 8.01 0.48 -18.59
N THR A 197 8.83 1.54 -18.49
CA THR A 197 10.20 1.51 -17.99
C THR A 197 10.38 2.48 -16.83
N THR A 198 11.17 2.09 -15.83
CA THR A 198 11.51 2.99 -14.72
C THR A 198 12.59 3.99 -15.15
N GLU A 199 12.63 5.14 -14.48
CA GLU A 199 13.65 6.16 -14.66
C GLU A 199 14.77 6.03 -13.59
N PRO A 200 15.95 6.62 -13.80
CA PRO A 200 16.98 6.69 -12.77
C PRO A 200 16.52 7.61 -11.62
N ASP A 201 17.01 7.34 -10.40
CA ASP A 201 16.62 8.09 -9.20
C ASP A 201 16.76 9.62 -9.39
N SER A 202 17.87 10.06 -10.03
CA SER A 202 18.13 11.48 -10.29
C SER A 202 17.05 12.18 -11.10
N TRP A 203 16.33 11.46 -11.97
CA TRP A 203 15.25 12.02 -12.77
C TRP A 203 14.05 12.45 -11.88
N TYR A 204 13.66 11.60 -10.92
CA TYR A 204 12.60 11.95 -9.97
C TYR A 204 13.03 13.03 -9.00
N GLU A 205 14.28 12.97 -8.52
CA GLU A 205 14.86 13.99 -7.63
C GLU A 205 14.86 15.37 -8.26
N ASP A 206 15.22 15.46 -9.54
CA ASP A 206 15.24 16.73 -10.27
C ASP A 206 13.81 17.25 -10.49
N ALA A 207 12.83 16.36 -10.72
CA ALA A 207 11.44 16.73 -10.81
C ALA A 207 10.90 17.28 -9.47
N ILE A 208 11.26 16.66 -8.34
CA ILE A 208 10.89 17.13 -7.00
C ILE A 208 11.50 18.51 -6.74
N LYS A 209 12.80 18.71 -7.03
CA LYS A 209 13.48 20.02 -6.85
C LYS A 209 12.82 21.11 -7.69
N ALA A 210 12.54 20.81 -8.98
CA ALA A 210 11.87 21.74 -9.88
C ALA A 210 10.47 22.11 -9.36
N TYR A 211 9.72 21.13 -8.85
CA TYR A 211 8.40 21.33 -8.28
C TYR A 211 8.46 22.24 -7.04
N LEU A 212 9.35 21.94 -6.09
CA LEU A 212 9.54 22.73 -4.87
C LEU A 212 9.94 24.18 -5.20
N PHE A 213 10.83 24.36 -6.17
CA PHE A 213 11.21 25.69 -6.64
C PHE A 213 10.03 26.44 -7.28
N THR A 214 9.33 25.79 -8.20
CA THR A 214 8.27 26.45 -8.98
C THR A 214 7.05 26.78 -8.12
N GLN A 215 6.67 25.89 -7.19
CA GLN A 215 5.45 26.07 -6.38
C GLN A 215 5.71 26.93 -5.13
N PHE A 216 6.90 26.85 -4.55
CA PHE A 216 7.18 27.43 -3.22
C PHE A 216 8.40 28.35 -3.21
N SER A 217 9.11 28.51 -4.33
CA SER A 217 10.41 29.18 -4.38
C SER A 217 11.42 28.59 -3.38
N LEU A 218 11.29 27.31 -3.07
CA LEU A 218 12.06 26.60 -2.06
C LEU A 218 13.29 25.96 -2.70
N THR A 219 14.47 26.35 -2.23
CA THR A 219 15.78 25.80 -2.64
C THR A 219 16.60 25.29 -1.45
N ASP A 220 16.30 25.75 -0.22
CA ASP A 220 16.97 25.31 1.02
C ASP A 220 16.00 24.49 1.86
N PHE A 221 16.16 23.16 1.83
CA PHE A 221 15.33 22.21 2.54
C PHE A 221 16.18 21.02 2.99
N ILE A 222 15.65 20.27 3.95
CA ILE A 222 16.26 19.03 4.43
C ILE A 222 15.42 17.87 3.93
N VAL A 223 16.05 16.84 3.35
CA VAL A 223 15.40 15.56 3.06
C VAL A 223 15.55 14.67 4.29
N GLU A 224 14.46 14.49 5.03
CA GLU A 224 14.45 13.68 6.26
C GLU A 224 14.34 12.17 5.95
N ARG A 225 13.62 11.84 4.88
CA ARG A 225 13.40 10.46 4.46
C ARG A 225 13.21 10.39 2.94
N THR A 226 13.67 9.29 2.37
CA THR A 226 13.41 8.93 0.96
C THR A 226 12.64 7.64 0.91
N GLU A 227 11.63 7.58 0.06
CA GLU A 227 10.95 6.34 -0.31
C GLU A 227 10.95 6.16 -1.81
N LYS A 228 10.96 4.92 -2.28
CA LYS A 228 10.80 4.60 -3.70
C LYS A 228 10.15 3.25 -3.88
N GLY A 229 9.42 3.11 -4.98
CA GLY A 229 8.75 1.87 -5.29
C GLY A 229 8.39 1.73 -6.75
N CYS A 230 7.98 0.50 -7.07
CA CYS A 230 7.46 0.15 -8.38
C CYS A 230 6.25 -0.78 -8.18
N ILE A 231 5.08 -0.32 -8.57
CA ILE A 231 3.82 -1.05 -8.45
C ILE A 231 3.41 -1.50 -9.85
N PRO A 232 3.30 -2.80 -10.10
CA PRO A 232 2.82 -3.29 -11.38
C PRO A 232 1.34 -2.93 -11.54
N MET A 233 1.01 -2.31 -12.68
CA MET A 233 -0.35 -1.97 -13.08
C MET A 233 -0.86 -3.02 -14.07
N ALA A 234 -0.88 -4.28 -13.64
CA ALA A 234 -1.26 -5.42 -14.45
C ALA A 234 -2.06 -6.43 -13.63
N VAL A 235 -2.85 -7.21 -14.32
CA VAL A 235 -3.52 -8.36 -13.73
C VAL A 235 -2.52 -9.52 -13.67
N PRO A 236 -2.39 -10.23 -12.53
CA PRO A 236 -1.53 -11.40 -12.44
C PRO A 236 -1.87 -12.44 -13.51
N ALA A 237 -0.88 -12.86 -14.27
CA ALA A 237 -1.06 -13.84 -15.35
C ALA A 237 -1.12 -15.28 -14.79
N ARG A 238 -0.41 -15.53 -13.69
CA ARG A 238 -0.31 -16.85 -13.05
C ARG A 238 -0.10 -16.71 -11.54
N THR A 239 -0.52 -17.73 -10.80
CA THR A 239 -0.21 -17.87 -9.38
C THR A 239 1.05 -18.71 -9.19
N HIS A 240 1.78 -18.48 -8.11
CA HIS A 240 2.98 -19.24 -7.75
C HIS A 240 2.69 -20.69 -7.35
N SER A 241 1.45 -20.96 -6.96
CA SER A 241 1.06 -22.24 -6.39
C SER A 241 -0.39 -22.56 -6.72
N SER A 242 -0.81 -23.79 -6.41
CA SER A 242 -2.22 -24.21 -6.45
C SER A 242 -3.05 -23.68 -5.28
N TYR A 243 -2.43 -22.99 -4.32
CA TYR A 243 -3.14 -22.43 -3.18
C TYR A 243 -3.86 -21.14 -3.55
N PRO A 244 -5.00 -20.83 -2.88
CA PRO A 244 -5.69 -19.58 -3.03
C PRO A 244 -4.76 -18.36 -2.83
N ALA A 245 -4.63 -17.53 -3.86
CA ALA A 245 -3.88 -16.31 -3.82
C ALA A 245 -4.63 -15.22 -3.06
N ILE A 246 -3.91 -14.37 -2.32
CA ILE A 246 -4.47 -13.20 -1.63
C ILE A 246 -3.59 -11.95 -1.86
N GLY A 247 -4.17 -10.79 -1.64
CA GLY A 247 -3.47 -9.51 -1.83
C GLY A 247 -3.20 -9.23 -3.31
N SER A 248 -2.07 -8.62 -3.61
CA SER A 248 -1.68 -8.30 -5.00
C SER A 248 -1.58 -9.54 -5.87
N ASN A 249 -1.24 -10.68 -5.30
CA ASN A 249 -1.18 -11.98 -5.99
C ASN A 249 -2.55 -12.45 -6.52
N SER A 250 -3.64 -12.00 -5.92
CA SER A 250 -5.01 -12.28 -6.38
C SER A 250 -5.65 -11.13 -7.15
N GLY A 251 -4.88 -10.09 -7.49
CA GLY A 251 -5.41 -8.91 -8.15
C GLY A 251 -6.09 -7.91 -7.22
N ALA A 252 -5.88 -7.97 -5.90
CA ALA A 252 -6.35 -6.94 -4.96
C ALA A 252 -5.55 -5.63 -5.09
N VAL A 253 -5.32 -5.22 -6.33
CA VAL A 253 -4.70 -3.96 -6.75
C VAL A 253 -5.57 -3.39 -7.87
N ARG A 254 -5.83 -2.10 -7.84
CA ARG A 254 -6.53 -1.45 -8.96
C ARG A 254 -5.52 -1.16 -10.09
N PRO A 255 -5.59 -1.85 -11.24
CA PRO A 255 -4.56 -1.71 -12.30
C PRO A 255 -4.49 -0.30 -12.92
N SER A 256 -5.58 0.49 -12.81
CA SER A 256 -5.66 1.85 -13.36
C SER A 256 -5.03 2.93 -12.48
N SER A 257 -4.70 2.64 -11.22
CA SER A 257 -4.24 3.66 -10.26
C SER A 257 -3.20 3.16 -9.26
N GLY A 258 -2.84 1.87 -9.27
CA GLY A 258 -1.91 1.28 -8.34
C GLY A 258 -2.42 1.13 -6.89
N TYR A 259 -3.61 1.64 -6.55
CA TYR A 259 -4.15 1.51 -5.20
C TYR A 259 -4.39 0.04 -4.84
N ALA A 260 -3.75 -0.41 -3.77
CA ALA A 260 -3.80 -1.79 -3.30
C ALA A 260 -4.34 -1.91 -1.87
N PHE A 261 -3.91 -1.05 -0.96
CA PHE A 261 -4.18 -1.19 0.48
C PHE A 261 -5.66 -1.39 0.79
N THR A 262 -6.54 -0.52 0.31
CA THR A 262 -8.00 -0.59 0.52
C THR A 262 -8.59 -1.91 0.03
N PHE A 263 -8.16 -2.38 -1.15
CA PHE A 263 -8.67 -3.63 -1.73
C PHE A 263 -8.17 -4.85 -0.99
N ILE A 264 -6.92 -4.84 -0.55
CA ILE A 264 -6.33 -5.89 0.29
C ILE A 264 -7.10 -5.99 1.61
N GLN A 265 -7.37 -4.87 2.28
CA GLN A 265 -8.12 -4.89 3.55
C GLN A 265 -9.56 -5.36 3.37
N LYS A 266 -10.24 -4.95 2.27
CA LYS A 266 -11.57 -5.45 1.93
C LYS A 266 -11.58 -6.97 1.73
N GLN A 267 -10.61 -7.50 0.98
CA GLN A 267 -10.44 -8.93 0.77
C GLN A 267 -10.18 -9.68 2.08
N VAL A 268 -9.26 -9.16 2.90
CA VAL A 268 -8.93 -9.74 4.21
C VAL A 268 -10.17 -9.83 5.12
N ALA A 269 -10.94 -8.75 5.20
CA ALA A 269 -12.17 -8.74 6.00
C ALA A 269 -13.19 -9.79 5.50
N ALA A 270 -13.36 -9.92 4.19
CA ALA A 270 -14.25 -10.93 3.61
C ALA A 270 -13.78 -12.36 3.88
N LEU A 271 -12.47 -12.62 3.72
CA LEU A 271 -11.90 -13.94 4.00
C LEU A 271 -11.99 -14.32 5.48
N ALA A 272 -11.65 -13.39 6.38
CA ALA A 272 -11.69 -13.68 7.82
C ALA A 272 -13.11 -14.05 8.29
N ARG A 273 -14.15 -13.36 7.80
CA ARG A 273 -15.56 -13.68 8.10
C ARG A 273 -15.95 -15.12 7.73
N GLN A 274 -15.38 -15.70 6.68
CA GLN A 274 -15.68 -17.10 6.29
C GLN A 274 -15.28 -18.11 7.38
N PHE A 275 -14.35 -17.78 8.25
CA PHE A 275 -13.94 -18.63 9.37
C PHE A 275 -14.90 -18.55 10.57
N SER A 276 -15.78 -17.58 10.64
CA SER A 276 -16.80 -17.45 11.71
C SER A 276 -17.98 -18.41 11.57
N GLY A 277 -18.08 -19.15 10.46
CA GLY A 277 -19.20 -20.07 10.21
C GLY A 277 -20.53 -19.36 9.93
N THR A 278 -20.55 -18.06 9.73
CA THR A 278 -21.72 -17.27 9.31
C THR A 278 -21.55 -16.86 7.85
N PRO A 279 -22.18 -17.52 6.88
CA PRO A 279 -22.22 -17.03 5.50
C PRO A 279 -23.17 -15.82 5.45
N ASN A 280 -22.63 -14.63 5.22
CA ASN A 280 -23.46 -13.52 4.80
C ASN A 280 -23.73 -13.62 3.29
N VAL A 281 -25.01 -13.76 2.94
CA VAL A 281 -25.54 -13.96 1.58
C VAL A 281 -25.50 -12.66 0.75
N SER A 282 -24.90 -11.57 1.22
CA SER A 282 -24.93 -10.26 0.56
C SER A 282 -23.63 -9.83 -0.14
N ASP A 283 -22.63 -10.70 -0.25
CA ASP A 283 -21.31 -10.36 -0.79
C ASP A 283 -20.93 -11.18 -2.05
N ILE A 284 -21.89 -11.39 -2.95
CA ILE A 284 -21.64 -11.90 -4.31
C ILE A 284 -21.71 -10.73 -5.30
#